data_44a9871e611c1ed1c9d2b1c5d602b9c3
#
_entry.id   44a9871e611c1ed1c9d2b1c5d602b9c3
#
_cell.length_a   1.000
_cell.length_b   1.000
_cell.length_c   1.000
_cell.angle_alpha   90.00
_cell.angle_beta   90.00
_cell.angle_gamma   90.00
#
_symmetry.space_group_name_H-M   'P 1'
#
loop_
_entity.id
_entity.type
_entity.pdbx_description
1 polymer ?
#
loop_
_entity_poly.entity_id
_entity_poly.type
_entity_poly.pdbx_seq_one_letter_code
_entity_poly.pdbx_strand_id
1 'polypeptide(L)'
;MDTPDANLDDTVAALKDLSDHSFVLREYPIRAGEDTTGYVDLVSGKAYAWKEDADSEEIAVPEPPPARLDAVRTETLESLADHDDALLEQLLEDSVPPSADLHAICARAFGDGLVVPVFFGSALQGHGIHRLLKALRHEVPDANRAAERLGIDASGADAFTHVFKTLHAAHTGKQSIARIWRGTITDGMTLDGGRVGGLVGFAGGKPDKVASAGAGEVV
;
A
#
# COMPACT_ATOMS: atom_id res chain seq x y z
N MET A 1 7.16 -7.60 13.54
CA MET A 1 8.51 -8.13 13.89
C MET A 1 8.77 -7.98 15.39
N ASP A 2 7.72 -8.16 16.22
CA ASP A 2 7.77 -7.91 17.68
C ASP A 2 8.19 -9.15 18.51
N THR A 3 8.32 -10.30 17.87
CA THR A 3 8.71 -11.54 18.53
C THR A 3 10.11 -11.97 18.08
N PRO A 4 10.93 -12.55 18.98
CA PRO A 4 12.28 -13.03 18.63
C PRO A 4 12.28 -14.04 17.47
N ASP A 5 11.21 -14.85 17.38
CA ASP A 5 11.06 -15.90 16.37
C ASP A 5 10.50 -15.39 15.03
N ALA A 6 10.21 -14.09 14.91
CA ALA A 6 9.68 -13.53 13.66
C ALA A 6 10.74 -13.60 12.56
N ASN A 7 10.49 -14.41 11.55
CA ASN A 7 11.32 -14.59 10.37
C ASN A 7 10.61 -14.01 9.14
N LEU A 8 11.25 -13.03 8.50
CA LEU A 8 10.69 -12.39 7.31
C LEU A 8 10.59 -13.37 6.14
N ASP A 9 11.64 -14.15 5.90
CA ASP A 9 11.69 -15.08 4.76
C ASP A 9 10.60 -16.14 4.86
N ASP A 10 10.40 -16.73 6.06
CA ASP A 10 9.35 -17.73 6.30
C ASP A 10 7.95 -17.09 6.17
N THR A 11 7.79 -15.85 6.64
CA THR A 11 6.53 -15.12 6.52
C THR A 11 6.18 -14.84 5.05
N VAL A 12 7.17 -14.38 4.27
CA VAL A 12 6.98 -14.12 2.83
C VAL A 12 6.71 -15.43 2.06
N ALA A 13 7.39 -16.52 2.40
CA ALA A 13 7.12 -17.81 1.80
C ALA A 13 5.67 -18.26 2.07
N ALA A 14 5.19 -18.13 3.31
CA ALA A 14 3.80 -18.44 3.65
C ALA A 14 2.77 -17.54 2.94
N LEU A 15 3.12 -16.25 2.69
CA LEU A 15 2.24 -15.35 1.94
C LEU A 15 2.14 -15.75 0.46
N LYS A 16 3.23 -16.24 -0.15
CA LYS A 16 3.24 -16.69 -1.55
C LYS A 16 2.27 -17.85 -1.79
N ASP A 17 2.02 -18.68 -0.79
CA ASP A 17 1.05 -19.79 -0.88
C ASP A 17 -0.42 -19.33 -0.83
N LEU A 18 -0.67 -18.08 -0.47
CA LEU A 18 -2.03 -17.53 -0.30
C LEU A 18 -2.53 -16.73 -1.50
N SER A 19 -1.67 -16.40 -2.46
CA SER A 19 -2.04 -15.52 -3.59
C SER A 19 -1.20 -15.81 -4.82
N ASP A 20 -1.84 -15.76 -5.97
CA ASP A 20 -1.20 -15.88 -7.28
C ASP A 20 -0.45 -14.59 -7.72
N HIS A 21 -0.56 -13.52 -6.94
CA HIS A 21 0.14 -12.27 -7.22
C HIS A 21 1.59 -12.33 -6.78
N SER A 22 2.47 -11.67 -7.53
CA SER A 22 3.88 -11.52 -7.16
C SER A 22 4.03 -10.64 -5.92
N PHE A 23 4.65 -11.17 -4.86
CA PHE A 23 5.01 -10.41 -3.67
C PHE A 23 6.37 -9.75 -3.86
N VAL A 24 6.41 -8.44 -3.81
CA VAL A 24 7.62 -7.63 -3.97
C VAL A 24 8.05 -7.07 -2.63
N LEU A 25 9.13 -7.60 -2.07
CA LEU A 25 9.74 -7.04 -0.86
C LEU A 25 10.25 -5.62 -1.15
N ARG A 26 9.92 -4.69 -0.27
CA ARG A 26 10.37 -3.30 -0.38
C ARG A 26 11.53 -3.01 0.57
N GLU A 27 11.71 -3.84 1.57
CA GLU A 27 12.64 -3.64 2.67
C GLU A 27 13.24 -4.95 3.12
N TYR A 28 14.51 -4.92 3.55
CA TYR A 28 15.18 -6.05 4.18
C TYR A 28 15.72 -5.66 5.56
N PRO A 29 15.54 -6.49 6.61
CA PRO A 29 15.84 -6.10 7.99
C PRO A 29 17.33 -5.95 8.26
N ILE A 30 17.67 -4.92 9.04
CA ILE A 30 18.95 -4.76 9.70
C ILE A 30 18.77 -5.26 11.12
N ARG A 31 19.58 -6.24 11.54
CA ARG A 31 19.48 -6.85 12.87
C ARG A 31 20.71 -6.54 13.73
N ALA A 32 20.46 -6.32 15.01
CA ALA A 32 21.50 -6.27 16.06
C ALA A 32 21.17 -7.37 17.08
N GLY A 33 21.81 -8.53 16.96
CA GLY A 33 21.43 -9.73 17.69
C GLY A 33 20.05 -10.24 17.27
N GLU A 34 19.13 -10.37 18.21
CA GLU A 34 17.74 -10.80 17.96
C GLU A 34 16.82 -9.64 17.54
N ASP A 35 17.23 -8.39 17.81
CA ASP A 35 16.42 -7.21 17.54
C ASP A 35 16.57 -6.74 16.10
N THR A 36 15.47 -6.33 15.50
CA THR A 36 15.47 -5.57 14.24
C THR A 36 15.54 -4.09 14.57
N THR A 37 16.58 -3.42 14.08
CA THR A 37 16.87 -2.01 14.40
C THR A 37 16.59 -1.06 13.24
N GLY A 38 16.35 -1.60 12.05
CA GLY A 38 16.12 -0.81 10.84
C GLY A 38 15.94 -1.70 9.62
N TYR A 39 16.12 -1.10 8.46
CA TYR A 39 15.95 -1.79 7.18
C TYR A 39 16.85 -1.22 6.10
N VAL A 40 17.11 -2.03 5.06
CA VAL A 40 17.61 -1.58 3.77
C VAL A 40 16.43 -1.52 2.81
N ASP A 41 16.20 -0.37 2.18
CA ASP A 41 15.23 -0.20 1.10
C ASP A 41 15.78 -0.88 -0.17
N LEU A 42 15.09 -1.91 -0.64
CA LEU A 42 15.54 -2.75 -1.75
C LEU A 42 15.49 -2.05 -3.11
N VAL A 43 14.71 -0.99 -3.22
CA VAL A 43 14.62 -0.18 -4.44
C VAL A 43 15.79 0.81 -4.53
N SER A 44 16.00 1.61 -3.48
CA SER A 44 17.07 2.61 -3.47
C SER A 44 18.44 2.06 -3.07
N GLY A 45 18.49 0.93 -2.37
CA GLY A 45 19.71 0.36 -1.78
C GLY A 45 20.19 1.12 -0.54
N LYS A 46 19.43 2.08 -0.02
CA LYS A 46 19.77 2.87 1.16
C LYS A 46 19.34 2.17 2.45
N ALA A 47 20.13 2.36 3.51
CA ALA A 47 19.83 1.83 4.83
C ALA A 47 19.24 2.89 5.75
N TYR A 48 18.35 2.45 6.63
CA TYR A 48 17.62 3.31 7.56
C TYR A 48 17.55 2.67 8.95
N ALA A 49 17.82 3.45 9.98
CA ALA A 49 17.55 3.07 11.36
C ALA A 49 16.16 3.56 11.80
N TRP A 50 15.42 2.71 12.49
CA TRP A 50 14.14 3.10 13.06
C TRP A 50 14.32 4.09 14.21
N LYS A 51 13.38 5.03 14.30
CA LYS A 51 13.21 5.93 15.43
C LYS A 51 11.80 5.78 15.99
N GLU A 52 11.69 5.89 17.29
CA GLU A 52 10.40 5.86 17.99
C GLU A 52 9.58 7.10 17.59
N ASP A 53 8.34 6.86 17.14
CA ASP A 53 7.36 7.90 16.73
C ASP A 53 7.89 8.97 15.75
N ALA A 54 8.89 8.62 14.92
CA ALA A 54 9.50 9.53 13.97
C ALA A 54 9.86 8.83 12.64
N ASP A 55 10.23 9.64 11.65
CA ASP A 55 10.79 9.12 10.41
C ASP A 55 12.12 8.41 10.68
N SER A 56 12.35 7.30 9.97
CA SER A 56 13.61 6.57 10.04
C SER A 56 14.77 7.44 9.55
N GLU A 57 15.93 7.31 10.19
CA GLU A 57 17.14 8.05 9.83
C GLU A 57 17.96 7.27 8.81
N GLU A 58 18.39 7.94 7.71
CA GLU A 58 19.32 7.35 6.75
C GLU A 58 20.68 7.11 7.42
N ILE A 59 21.18 5.89 7.32
CA ILE A 59 22.47 5.45 7.84
C ILE A 59 23.31 4.81 6.74
N ALA A 60 24.59 4.60 7.01
CA ALA A 60 25.39 3.75 6.13
C ALA A 60 24.90 2.30 6.17
N VAL A 61 24.96 1.60 5.03
CA VAL A 61 24.69 0.16 5.01
C VAL A 61 25.68 -0.52 5.96
N PRO A 62 25.21 -1.37 6.89
CA PRO A 62 26.10 -2.07 7.84
C PRO A 62 27.20 -2.88 7.13
N GLU A 63 28.35 -2.96 7.75
CA GLU A 63 29.45 -3.82 7.33
C GLU A 63 29.74 -4.87 8.41
N PRO A 64 29.61 -6.18 8.10
CA PRO A 64 29.12 -6.73 6.82
C PRO A 64 27.63 -6.44 6.58
N PRO A 65 27.21 -6.38 5.31
CA PRO A 65 25.79 -6.20 5.01
C PRO A 65 24.95 -7.38 5.51
N PRO A 66 23.65 -7.20 5.71
CA PRO A 66 22.76 -8.29 6.09
C PRO A 66 22.91 -9.48 5.16
N ALA A 67 22.99 -10.69 5.71
CA ALA A 67 23.06 -11.91 4.93
C ALA A 67 21.89 -11.98 3.94
N ARG A 68 22.13 -12.42 2.72
CA ARG A 68 21.13 -12.50 1.63
C ARG A 68 20.61 -11.15 1.09
N LEU A 69 21.11 -10.00 1.54
CA LEU A 69 20.62 -8.70 1.06
C LEU A 69 20.67 -8.61 -0.48
N ASP A 70 21.83 -8.95 -1.07
CA ASP A 70 22.01 -8.89 -2.53
C ASP A 70 21.09 -9.88 -3.26
N ALA A 71 20.95 -11.10 -2.75
CA ALA A 71 20.07 -12.11 -3.34
C ALA A 71 18.62 -11.66 -3.31
N VAL A 72 18.13 -11.15 -2.17
CA VAL A 72 16.75 -10.67 -2.03
C VAL A 72 16.49 -9.42 -2.88
N ARG A 73 17.49 -8.55 -3.03
CA ARG A 73 17.39 -7.40 -3.93
C ARG A 73 17.27 -7.84 -5.38
N THR A 74 18.07 -8.80 -5.80
CA THR A 74 17.98 -9.38 -7.14
C THR A 74 16.61 -10.02 -7.37
N GLU A 75 16.12 -10.87 -6.47
CA GLU A 75 14.77 -11.46 -6.52
C GLU A 75 13.67 -10.40 -6.64
N THR A 76 13.81 -9.27 -5.92
CA THR A 76 12.87 -8.15 -5.97
C THR A 76 12.86 -7.48 -7.35
N LEU A 77 14.04 -7.22 -7.93
CA LEU A 77 14.17 -6.60 -9.24
C LEU A 77 13.68 -7.52 -10.37
N GLU A 78 13.98 -8.81 -10.30
CA GLU A 78 13.48 -9.83 -11.22
C GLU A 78 11.93 -9.90 -11.17
N SER A 79 11.34 -9.92 -10.00
CA SER A 79 9.86 -9.91 -9.84
C SER A 79 9.20 -8.65 -10.42
N LEU A 80 9.90 -7.53 -10.44
CA LEU A 80 9.42 -6.30 -11.10
C LEU A 80 9.62 -6.37 -12.61
N ALA A 81 10.72 -6.97 -13.06
CA ALA A 81 11.04 -7.13 -14.47
C ALA A 81 10.07 -8.08 -15.20
N ASP A 82 9.43 -9.00 -14.50
CA ASP A 82 8.34 -9.82 -15.05
C ASP A 82 7.15 -8.99 -15.57
N HIS A 83 7.07 -7.71 -15.15
CA HIS A 83 6.00 -6.77 -15.51
C HIS A 83 6.51 -5.50 -16.23
N ASP A 84 7.80 -5.46 -16.60
CA ASP A 84 8.42 -4.29 -17.26
C ASP A 84 9.56 -4.70 -18.18
N ASP A 85 9.30 -4.75 -19.48
CA ASP A 85 10.28 -5.20 -20.50
C ASP A 85 11.56 -4.36 -20.50
N ALA A 86 11.46 -3.04 -20.23
CA ALA A 86 12.63 -2.16 -20.20
C ALA A 86 13.52 -2.45 -18.98
N LEU A 87 12.93 -2.78 -17.83
CA LEU A 87 13.70 -3.23 -16.67
C LEU A 87 14.36 -4.59 -16.94
N LEU A 88 13.63 -5.52 -17.57
CA LEU A 88 14.17 -6.83 -17.94
C LEU A 88 15.40 -6.69 -18.84
N GLU A 89 15.31 -5.86 -19.88
CA GLU A 89 16.41 -5.59 -20.80
C GLU A 89 17.66 -5.05 -20.07
N GLN A 90 17.47 -4.09 -19.16
CA GLN A 90 18.55 -3.53 -18.35
C GLN A 90 19.20 -4.57 -17.42
N LEU A 91 18.40 -5.41 -16.77
CA LEU A 91 18.93 -6.46 -15.89
C LEU A 91 19.71 -7.52 -16.67
N LEU A 92 19.31 -7.85 -17.91
CA LEU A 92 20.06 -8.75 -18.79
C LEU A 92 21.40 -8.15 -19.24
N GLU A 93 21.54 -6.84 -19.22
CA GLU A 93 22.79 -6.10 -19.49
C GLU A 93 23.62 -5.84 -18.21
N ASP A 94 23.32 -6.50 -17.09
CA ASP A 94 23.92 -6.27 -15.76
C ASP A 94 23.83 -4.80 -15.31
N SER A 95 22.78 -4.09 -15.74
CA SER A 95 22.53 -2.69 -15.42
C SER A 95 21.30 -2.55 -14.54
N VAL A 96 21.38 -1.68 -13.52
CA VAL A 96 20.25 -1.38 -12.65
C VAL A 96 19.86 0.09 -12.85
N PRO A 97 18.58 0.39 -13.14
CA PRO A 97 18.13 1.76 -13.31
C PRO A 97 18.31 2.62 -12.04
N PRO A 98 18.29 3.96 -12.19
CA PRO A 98 18.23 4.86 -11.05
C PRO A 98 17.02 4.55 -10.16
N SER A 99 17.16 4.77 -8.85
CA SER A 99 16.10 4.47 -7.86
C SER A 99 14.77 5.19 -8.14
N ALA A 100 14.81 6.37 -8.77
CA ALA A 100 13.59 7.08 -9.16
C ALA A 100 12.76 6.31 -10.19
N ASP A 101 13.42 5.71 -11.18
CA ASP A 101 12.78 4.91 -12.23
C ASP A 101 12.23 3.61 -11.64
N LEU A 102 12.99 2.95 -10.75
CA LEU A 102 12.53 1.77 -10.02
C LEU A 102 11.30 2.06 -9.15
N HIS A 103 11.25 3.21 -8.48
CA HIS A 103 10.06 3.62 -7.72
C HIS A 103 8.85 3.83 -8.64
N ALA A 104 9.04 4.42 -9.82
CA ALA A 104 7.98 4.60 -10.80
C ALA A 104 7.46 3.24 -11.33
N ILE A 105 8.36 2.28 -11.59
CA ILE A 105 8.00 0.90 -11.98
C ILE A 105 7.19 0.23 -10.88
N CYS A 106 7.65 0.29 -9.62
CA CYS A 106 6.91 -0.25 -8.48
C CYS A 106 5.50 0.34 -8.36
N ALA A 107 5.37 1.67 -8.44
CA ALA A 107 4.08 2.35 -8.30
C ALA A 107 3.13 1.98 -9.45
N ARG A 108 3.64 1.82 -10.67
CA ARG A 108 2.87 1.37 -11.83
C ARG A 108 2.40 -0.06 -11.65
N ALA A 109 3.30 -1.00 -11.37
CA ALA A 109 2.99 -2.42 -11.19
C ALA A 109 1.98 -2.64 -10.04
N PHE A 110 2.13 -1.90 -8.95
CA PHE A 110 1.16 -1.90 -7.85
C PHE A 110 -0.19 -1.29 -8.26
N GLY A 111 -0.17 -0.14 -8.94
CA GLY A 111 -1.38 0.53 -9.43
C GLY A 111 -2.19 -0.34 -10.39
N ASP A 112 -1.53 -1.14 -11.21
CA ASP A 112 -2.16 -2.09 -12.14
C ASP A 112 -2.60 -3.40 -11.45
N GLY A 113 -2.24 -3.59 -10.18
CA GLY A 113 -2.58 -4.78 -9.40
C GLY A 113 -1.77 -6.03 -9.78
N LEU A 114 -0.60 -5.84 -10.38
CA LEU A 114 0.28 -6.93 -10.82
C LEU A 114 1.14 -7.47 -9.68
N VAL A 115 1.49 -6.61 -8.72
CA VAL A 115 2.33 -6.96 -7.57
C VAL A 115 1.70 -6.54 -6.26
N VAL A 116 2.08 -7.23 -5.19
CA VAL A 116 1.76 -6.87 -3.80
C VAL A 116 3.03 -6.43 -3.09
N PRO A 117 3.18 -5.13 -2.78
CA PRO A 117 4.35 -4.64 -2.07
C PRO A 117 4.32 -5.08 -0.61
N VAL A 118 5.43 -5.63 -0.13
CA VAL A 118 5.58 -6.13 1.25
C VAL A 118 6.51 -5.21 2.04
N PHE A 119 5.99 -4.67 3.13
CA PHE A 119 6.71 -3.91 4.13
C PHE A 119 6.67 -4.65 5.46
N PHE A 120 7.62 -4.41 6.33
CA PHE A 120 7.61 -4.98 7.66
C PHE A 120 7.83 -3.90 8.73
N GLY A 121 7.39 -4.17 9.95
CA GLY A 121 7.52 -3.22 11.05
C GLY A 121 7.04 -3.81 12.36
N SER A 122 6.95 -2.94 13.36
CA SER A 122 6.40 -3.22 14.68
C SER A 122 5.35 -2.18 15.02
N ALA A 123 4.09 -2.60 15.06
CA ALA A 123 3.00 -1.71 15.44
C ALA A 123 3.09 -1.28 16.91
N LEU A 124 3.60 -2.15 17.79
CA LEU A 124 3.74 -1.85 19.23
C LEU A 124 4.82 -0.81 19.50
N GLN A 125 5.88 -0.77 18.68
CA GLN A 125 7.02 0.14 18.83
C GLN A 125 6.94 1.33 17.84
N GLY A 126 5.91 1.40 17.00
CA GLY A 126 5.80 2.43 15.97
C GLY A 126 6.78 2.29 14.80
N HIS A 127 7.61 1.24 14.80
CA HIS A 127 8.65 1.03 13.80
C HIS A 127 8.07 0.69 12.42
N GLY A 128 8.53 1.35 11.37
CA GLY A 128 8.07 1.14 9.99
C GLY A 128 6.72 1.77 9.64
N ILE A 129 5.95 2.28 10.61
CA ILE A 129 4.62 2.85 10.38
C ILE A 129 4.69 4.08 9.46
N HIS A 130 5.59 5.02 9.73
CA HIS A 130 5.78 6.21 8.90
C HIS A 130 6.17 5.84 7.47
N ARG A 131 7.01 4.83 7.29
CA ARG A 131 7.40 4.30 5.98
C ARG A 131 6.22 3.71 5.22
N LEU A 132 5.38 2.91 5.90
CA LEU A 132 4.16 2.37 5.32
C LEU A 132 3.18 3.48 4.92
N LEU A 133 2.93 4.46 5.80
CA LEU A 133 2.05 5.59 5.49
C LEU A 133 2.57 6.42 4.31
N LYS A 134 3.90 6.60 4.21
CA LYS A 134 4.52 7.28 3.07
C LYS A 134 4.32 6.49 1.77
N ALA A 135 4.48 5.17 1.80
CA ALA A 135 4.22 4.31 0.65
C ALA A 135 2.74 4.37 0.22
N LEU A 136 1.80 4.26 1.17
CA LEU A 136 0.37 4.40 0.89
C LEU A 136 0.04 5.76 0.26
N ARG A 137 0.67 6.84 0.72
CA ARG A 137 0.44 8.19 0.18
C ARG A 137 0.94 8.37 -1.25
N HIS A 138 2.06 7.75 -1.61
CA HIS A 138 2.75 8.03 -2.87
C HIS A 138 2.59 6.94 -3.94
N GLU A 139 2.27 5.72 -3.54
CA GLU A 139 2.26 4.57 -4.43
C GLU A 139 0.86 3.98 -4.65
N VAL A 140 -0.10 4.23 -3.73
CA VAL A 140 -1.48 3.77 -3.92
C VAL A 140 -2.13 4.58 -5.05
N PRO A 141 -2.75 3.91 -6.03
CA PRO A 141 -3.43 4.59 -7.12
C PRO A 141 -4.59 5.44 -6.59
N ASP A 142 -4.89 6.52 -7.28
CA ASP A 142 -6.06 7.34 -7.00
C ASP A 142 -7.37 6.62 -7.41
N ALA A 143 -8.50 7.24 -7.08
CA ALA A 143 -9.80 6.66 -7.36
C ALA A 143 -10.07 6.48 -8.87
N ASN A 144 -9.52 7.38 -9.72
CA ASN A 144 -9.75 7.30 -11.16
C ASN A 144 -9.05 6.07 -11.76
N ARG A 145 -7.78 5.84 -11.39
CA ARG A 145 -7.07 4.65 -11.85
C ARG A 145 -7.71 3.35 -11.32
N ALA A 146 -8.23 3.39 -10.10
CA ALA A 146 -8.97 2.25 -9.57
C ALA A 146 -10.29 2.03 -10.33
N ALA A 147 -10.99 3.09 -10.74
CA ALA A 147 -12.19 3.00 -11.58
C ALA A 147 -11.88 2.40 -12.96
N GLU A 148 -10.82 2.86 -13.62
CA GLU A 148 -10.36 2.33 -14.91
C GLU A 148 -10.10 0.82 -14.82
N ARG A 149 -9.34 0.39 -13.81
CA ARG A 149 -9.04 -1.04 -13.58
C ARG A 149 -10.28 -1.88 -13.33
N LEU A 150 -11.28 -1.32 -12.66
CA LEU A 150 -12.55 -1.99 -12.37
C LEU A 150 -13.58 -1.88 -13.52
N GLY A 151 -13.24 -1.19 -14.62
CA GLY A 151 -14.16 -0.94 -15.72
C GLY A 151 -15.34 -0.04 -15.35
N ILE A 152 -15.15 0.83 -14.36
CA ILE A 152 -16.19 1.76 -13.89
C ILE A 152 -16.09 3.05 -14.71
N ASP A 153 -17.19 3.41 -15.39
CA ASP A 153 -17.29 4.71 -16.04
C ASP A 153 -17.45 5.83 -15.00
N ALA A 154 -16.38 6.58 -14.79
CA ALA A 154 -16.34 7.71 -13.88
C ALA A 154 -16.76 9.04 -14.55
N SER A 155 -17.04 9.07 -15.87
CA SER A 155 -17.28 10.28 -16.64
C SER A 155 -18.75 10.75 -16.67
N GLY A 156 -19.70 9.89 -16.27
CA GLY A 156 -21.11 10.19 -16.27
C GLY A 156 -21.53 11.27 -15.26
N ALA A 157 -22.62 11.96 -15.54
CA ALA A 157 -23.18 12.98 -14.63
C ALA A 157 -24.01 12.39 -13.48
N ASP A 158 -24.52 11.17 -13.66
CA ASP A 158 -25.34 10.49 -12.66
C ASP A 158 -24.49 10.06 -11.47
N ALA A 159 -25.04 10.17 -10.27
CA ALA A 159 -24.36 9.71 -9.08
C ALA A 159 -24.23 8.17 -9.09
N PHE A 160 -23.01 7.68 -9.01
CA PHE A 160 -22.71 6.26 -8.89
C PHE A 160 -21.84 5.98 -7.67
N THR A 161 -22.31 5.08 -6.82
CA THR A 161 -21.63 4.71 -5.60
C THR A 161 -21.58 3.19 -5.43
N HIS A 162 -20.49 2.70 -4.87
CA HIS A 162 -20.28 1.29 -4.59
C HIS A 162 -20.13 1.07 -3.09
N VAL A 163 -21.09 0.35 -2.51
CA VAL A 163 -21.03 -0.08 -1.12
C VAL A 163 -20.08 -1.26 -1.02
N PHE A 164 -18.98 -1.09 -0.31
CA PHE A 164 -17.99 -2.15 -0.11
C PHE A 164 -17.99 -2.75 1.30
N LYS A 165 -18.70 -2.12 2.25
CA LYS A 165 -18.85 -2.65 3.60
C LYS A 165 -20.19 -2.22 4.21
N THR A 166 -20.82 -3.13 4.92
CA THR A 166 -22.02 -2.85 5.73
C THR A 166 -21.77 -3.25 7.17
N LEU A 167 -22.09 -2.34 8.09
CA LEU A 167 -22.01 -2.54 9.53
C LEU A 167 -23.42 -2.42 10.12
N HIS A 168 -23.65 -3.13 11.20
CA HIS A 168 -24.87 -3.00 12.00
C HIS A 168 -24.47 -2.59 13.41
N ALA A 169 -24.86 -1.38 13.81
CA ALA A 169 -24.61 -0.87 15.14
C ALA A 169 -25.91 -0.79 15.94
N ALA A 170 -25.84 -1.08 17.24
CA ALA A 170 -27.00 -1.22 18.09
C ALA A 170 -27.89 0.04 18.15
N HIS A 171 -27.30 1.24 18.00
CA HIS A 171 -28.02 2.53 18.15
C HIS A 171 -28.25 3.26 16.83
N THR A 172 -27.45 3.00 15.80
CA THR A 172 -27.54 3.69 14.49
C THR A 172 -28.09 2.80 13.37
N GLY A 173 -28.33 1.52 13.67
CA GLY A 173 -28.85 0.58 12.70
C GLY A 173 -27.85 0.18 11.62
N LYS A 174 -28.33 0.00 10.41
CA LYS A 174 -27.50 -0.36 9.26
C LYS A 174 -26.72 0.86 8.77
N GLN A 175 -25.40 0.72 8.68
CA GLN A 175 -24.49 1.69 8.09
C GLN A 175 -23.78 1.06 6.92
N SER A 176 -23.76 1.73 5.78
CA SER A 176 -23.05 1.28 4.57
C SER A 176 -21.88 2.20 4.32
N ILE A 177 -20.68 1.64 4.18
CA ILE A 177 -19.50 2.38 3.77
C ILE A 177 -19.40 2.26 2.27
N ALA A 178 -19.39 3.42 1.60
CA ALA A 178 -19.45 3.49 0.15
C ALA A 178 -18.39 4.42 -0.43
N ARG A 179 -17.83 4.02 -1.57
CA ARG A 179 -17.01 4.88 -2.44
C ARG A 179 -17.91 5.54 -3.47
N ILE A 180 -17.80 6.86 -3.61
CA ILE A 180 -18.45 7.60 -4.70
C ILE A 180 -17.49 7.61 -5.88
N TRP A 181 -17.90 7.03 -7.01
CA TRP A 181 -17.10 6.97 -8.22
C TRP A 181 -17.35 8.15 -9.14
N ARG A 182 -18.60 8.66 -9.20
CA ARG A 182 -18.98 9.83 -9.98
C ARG A 182 -20.18 10.55 -9.39
N GLY A 183 -20.36 11.81 -9.79
CA GLY A 183 -21.45 12.66 -9.32
C GLY A 183 -21.28 13.08 -7.85
N THR A 184 -22.38 13.51 -7.28
CA THR A 184 -22.45 13.97 -5.87
C THR A 184 -23.59 13.29 -5.16
N ILE A 185 -23.36 12.77 -3.98
CA ILE A 185 -24.37 12.21 -3.09
C ILE A 185 -24.73 13.26 -2.03
N THR A 186 -26.01 13.40 -1.76
CA THR A 186 -26.53 14.31 -0.72
C THR A 186 -27.37 13.55 0.28
N ASP A 187 -27.46 14.09 1.51
CA ASP A 187 -28.37 13.54 2.52
C ASP A 187 -29.82 13.57 2.02
N GLY A 188 -30.54 12.49 2.22
CA GLY A 188 -31.92 12.32 1.76
C GLY A 188 -32.10 11.98 0.27
N MET A 189 -31.03 11.93 -0.53
CA MET A 189 -31.07 11.55 -1.93
C MET A 189 -31.59 10.12 -2.09
N THR A 190 -32.31 9.86 -3.18
CA THR A 190 -32.77 8.52 -3.55
C THR A 190 -31.84 7.95 -4.63
N LEU A 191 -31.30 6.77 -4.37
CA LEU A 191 -30.53 5.96 -5.32
C LEU A 191 -31.31 4.67 -5.61
N ASP A 192 -30.91 3.93 -6.62
CA ASP A 192 -31.58 2.67 -7.00
C ASP A 192 -31.65 1.64 -5.86
N GLY A 193 -30.69 1.67 -4.95
CA GLY A 193 -30.64 0.81 -3.76
C GLY A 193 -31.43 1.30 -2.56
N GLY A 194 -32.08 2.49 -2.64
CA GLY A 194 -32.85 3.07 -1.56
C GLY A 194 -32.49 4.52 -1.25
N ARG A 195 -33.09 5.05 -0.17
CA ARG A 195 -32.87 6.42 0.26
C ARG A 195 -31.61 6.51 1.15
N VAL A 196 -30.78 7.51 0.90
CA VAL A 196 -29.64 7.87 1.75
C VAL A 196 -30.16 8.51 3.04
N GLY A 197 -29.94 7.86 4.17
CA GLY A 197 -30.49 8.24 5.47
C GLY A 197 -29.49 8.99 6.36
N GLY A 198 -28.68 9.84 5.78
CA GLY A 198 -27.61 10.59 6.44
C GLY A 198 -26.25 10.24 5.85
N LEU A 199 -25.41 11.25 5.62
CA LEU A 199 -24.03 11.08 5.18
C LEU A 199 -23.07 11.35 6.32
N VAL A 200 -22.04 10.50 6.41
CA VAL A 200 -20.99 10.62 7.42
C VAL A 200 -19.64 10.53 6.73
N GLY A 201 -18.84 11.57 6.83
CA GLY A 201 -17.47 11.59 6.36
C GLY A 201 -16.50 11.08 7.43
N PHE A 202 -15.36 10.56 7.00
CA PHE A 202 -14.32 9.99 7.88
C PHE A 202 -13.04 10.85 7.92
N ALA A 203 -13.13 12.12 7.57
CA ALA A 203 -11.99 13.02 7.67
C ALA A 203 -11.54 13.20 9.13
N GLY A 204 -10.26 13.01 9.41
CA GLY A 204 -9.71 13.24 10.76
C GLY A 204 -10.01 12.16 11.80
N GLY A 205 -10.44 10.96 11.40
CA GLY A 205 -10.59 9.81 12.30
C GLY A 205 -11.84 9.77 13.15
N LYS A 206 -12.67 10.81 13.12
CA LYS A 206 -14.02 10.80 13.73
C LYS A 206 -15.09 10.92 12.65
N PRO A 207 -16.18 10.15 12.77
CA PRO A 207 -17.30 10.26 11.86
C PRO A 207 -18.03 11.60 12.08
N ASP A 208 -18.03 12.48 11.08
CA ASP A 208 -18.74 13.76 11.10
C ASP A 208 -19.85 13.78 10.05
N LYS A 209 -21.01 14.36 10.40
CA LYS A 209 -22.08 14.53 9.43
C LYS A 209 -21.66 15.50 8.33
N VAL A 210 -21.86 15.09 7.09
CA VAL A 210 -21.63 15.91 5.91
C VAL A 210 -22.94 16.09 5.13
N ALA A 211 -23.11 17.25 4.50
CA ALA A 211 -24.31 17.52 3.69
C ALA A 211 -24.23 16.87 2.30
N SER A 212 -23.04 16.74 1.78
CA SER A 212 -22.76 16.15 0.46
C SER A 212 -21.37 15.54 0.41
N ALA A 213 -21.18 14.61 -0.51
CA ALA A 213 -19.88 14.04 -0.83
C ALA A 213 -19.78 13.80 -2.33
N GLY A 214 -18.58 13.99 -2.90
CA GLY A 214 -18.30 13.95 -4.33
C GLY A 214 -17.49 12.74 -4.76
N ALA A 215 -17.21 12.68 -6.07
CA ALA A 215 -16.40 11.62 -6.66
C ALA A 215 -15.03 11.49 -5.98
N GLY A 216 -14.61 10.25 -5.71
CA GLY A 216 -13.37 9.93 -5.01
C GLY A 216 -13.49 9.86 -3.49
N GLU A 217 -14.56 10.37 -2.89
CA GLU A 217 -14.76 10.33 -1.44
C GLU A 217 -15.35 8.99 -0.98
N VAL A 218 -15.12 8.69 0.31
CA VAL A 218 -15.71 7.56 1.03
C VAL A 218 -16.60 8.10 2.14
N VAL A 219 -17.81 7.64 2.19
CA VAL A 219 -18.84 8.02 3.17
C VAL A 219 -19.47 6.81 3.81
#